data_84de0e21db819706519efe02b4f89e7f
#
_entry.id   84de0e21db819706519efe02b4f89e7f
#
_cell.length_a   1.000
_cell.length_b   1.000
_cell.length_c   1.000
_cell.angle_alpha   90.00
_cell.angle_beta   90.00
_cell.angle_gamma   90.00
#
_symmetry.space_group_name_H-M   'P 1'
#
loop_
_entity.id
_entity.type
_entity.pdbx_description
1 polymer ?
#
loop_
_entity_poly.entity_id
_entity_poly.type
_entity_poly.pdbx_seq_one_letter_code
_entity_poly.pdbx_strand_id
1 'polypeptide(L)'
;MDVAEEPALGALGDSVRRVPLAGGAWVDLRPGWLAGSGAVFAWLAETVPWRAERRHMYDRVVDVPRLLCFYGEGEPLPDPVLTAVRHALNAHYGAELGEPFRTAGLCLYRDGRDSVAWHGDRIGRGAREDTMVAILSLGTPRAFLLRPRGGGRGSSLRFEVGHGDLLVMGGSCQRTWEHAVPKTAQAAGPRISVQFRPRGVR
;
A
#
# COMPACT_ATOMS: atom_id res chain seq x y z
N MET A 1 6.71 -20.42 25.50
CA MET A 1 6.70 -20.54 24.02
C MET A 1 5.46 -19.81 23.56
N ASP A 2 5.62 -18.59 23.06
CA ASP A 2 4.51 -17.91 22.40
C ASP A 2 4.17 -18.72 21.14
N VAL A 3 2.98 -19.29 21.13
CA VAL A 3 2.44 -19.91 19.91
C VAL A 3 2.22 -18.74 18.94
N ALA A 4 2.99 -18.71 17.85
CA ALA A 4 2.79 -17.71 16.82
C ALA A 4 1.33 -17.82 16.36
N GLU A 5 0.59 -16.73 16.47
CA GLU A 5 -0.80 -16.66 16.02
C GLU A 5 -0.84 -16.93 14.51
N GLU A 6 -1.69 -17.87 14.08
CA GLU A 6 -1.85 -18.17 12.66
C GLU A 6 -2.45 -16.97 11.93
N PRO A 7 -1.94 -16.63 10.72
CA PRO A 7 -2.48 -15.53 9.94
C PRO A 7 -3.96 -15.75 9.60
N ALA A 8 -4.80 -14.79 9.95
CA ALA A 8 -6.23 -14.82 9.67
C ALA A 8 -6.75 -13.48 9.19
N LEU A 9 -7.55 -13.50 8.11
CA LEU A 9 -8.20 -12.31 7.59
C LEU A 9 -9.51 -12.04 8.33
N GLY A 10 -9.64 -10.83 8.84
CA GLY A 10 -10.92 -10.34 9.36
C GLY A 10 -11.93 -10.09 8.24
N ALA A 11 -13.20 -9.91 8.61
CA ALA A 11 -14.22 -9.51 7.67
C ALA A 11 -13.95 -8.10 7.13
N LEU A 12 -14.31 -7.86 5.87
CA LEU A 12 -14.51 -6.55 5.26
C LEU A 12 -15.98 -6.10 5.47
N GLY A 13 -16.63 -5.49 4.53
CA GLY A 13 -18.02 -5.03 4.67
C GLY A 13 -18.14 -3.91 5.71
N ASP A 14 -19.05 -4.04 6.67
CA ASP A 14 -19.34 -3.01 7.68
C ASP A 14 -18.15 -2.69 8.61
N SER A 15 -17.12 -3.53 8.59
CA SER A 15 -15.89 -3.30 9.36
C SER A 15 -14.92 -2.33 8.66
N VAL A 16 -15.18 -1.96 7.40
CA VAL A 16 -14.39 -0.99 6.65
C VAL A 16 -14.94 0.41 6.87
N ARG A 17 -14.08 1.32 7.29
CA ARG A 17 -14.43 2.73 7.44
C ARG A 17 -14.05 3.52 6.20
N ARG A 18 -15.05 3.95 5.42
CA ARG A 18 -14.84 4.83 4.26
C ARG A 18 -14.78 6.29 4.66
N VAL A 19 -13.72 6.96 4.20
CA VAL A 19 -13.52 8.41 4.32
C VAL A 19 -13.70 9.00 2.92
N PRO A 20 -14.79 9.72 2.64
CA PRO A 20 -14.97 10.40 1.37
C PRO A 20 -14.01 11.58 1.26
N LEU A 21 -13.47 11.78 0.06
CA LEU A 21 -12.56 12.86 -0.29
C LEU A 21 -13.18 13.71 -1.41
N ALA A 22 -12.62 14.90 -1.64
CA ALA A 22 -13.10 15.77 -2.72
C ALA A 22 -12.88 15.14 -4.11
N GLY A 23 -13.76 15.47 -5.05
CA GLY A 23 -13.66 15.09 -6.45
C GLY A 23 -14.00 13.61 -6.75
N GLY A 24 -14.77 12.95 -5.89
CA GLY A 24 -15.14 11.54 -6.06
C GLY A 24 -14.05 10.56 -5.64
N ALA A 25 -13.00 11.03 -4.98
CA ALA A 25 -11.98 10.18 -4.35
C ALA A 25 -12.47 9.69 -2.97
N TRP A 26 -11.91 8.60 -2.49
CA TRP A 26 -12.17 8.08 -1.15
C TRP A 26 -11.01 7.21 -0.64
N VAL A 27 -10.98 7.01 0.67
CA VAL A 27 -10.07 6.08 1.34
C VAL A 27 -10.86 5.17 2.26
N ASP A 28 -10.64 3.88 2.13
CA ASP A 28 -11.14 2.88 3.07
C ASP A 28 -10.04 2.45 4.02
N LEU A 29 -10.40 2.28 5.29
CA LEU A 29 -9.51 1.87 6.36
C LEU A 29 -10.10 0.67 7.10
N ARG A 30 -9.30 -0.35 7.31
CA ARG A 30 -9.62 -1.52 8.13
C ARG A 30 -8.41 -1.87 9.01
N PRO A 31 -8.31 -1.26 10.21
CA PRO A 31 -7.25 -1.59 11.16
C PRO A 31 -7.29 -3.05 11.59
N GLY A 32 -6.13 -3.68 11.73
CA GLY A 32 -5.99 -5.05 12.18
C GLY A 32 -6.70 -6.09 11.28
N TRP A 33 -6.82 -5.82 9.99
CA TRP A 33 -7.49 -6.73 9.05
C TRP A 33 -6.84 -8.10 8.96
N LEU A 34 -5.51 -8.16 8.97
CA LEU A 34 -4.75 -9.40 9.03
C LEU A 34 -4.22 -9.61 10.45
N ALA A 35 -4.88 -10.46 11.22
CA ALA A 35 -4.36 -10.97 12.49
C ALA A 35 -3.20 -11.93 12.25
N GLY A 36 -2.36 -12.19 13.25
CA GLY A 36 -1.20 -13.07 13.13
C GLY A 36 -0.17 -12.66 12.07
N SER A 37 -0.18 -11.38 11.68
CA SER A 37 0.63 -10.84 10.58
C SER A 37 2.14 -10.82 10.85
N GLY A 38 2.59 -11.12 12.08
CA GLY A 38 4.00 -11.16 12.45
C GLY A 38 4.81 -12.22 11.69
N ALA A 39 4.25 -13.41 11.54
CA ALA A 39 4.88 -14.50 10.78
C ALA A 39 5.01 -14.14 9.29
N VAL A 40 3.96 -13.53 8.71
CA VAL A 40 3.97 -13.08 7.32
C VAL A 40 5.01 -11.99 7.11
N PHE A 41 5.09 -11.01 8.03
CA PHE A 41 6.11 -9.97 7.98
C PHE A 41 7.53 -10.54 7.99
N ALA A 42 7.83 -11.44 8.94
CA ALA A 42 9.15 -12.06 9.08
C ALA A 42 9.53 -12.85 7.83
N TRP A 43 8.61 -13.67 7.31
CA TRP A 43 8.82 -14.41 6.07
C TRP A 43 9.11 -13.51 4.88
N LEU A 44 8.29 -12.50 4.65
CA LEU A 44 8.48 -11.58 3.53
C LEU A 44 9.78 -10.78 3.65
N ALA A 45 10.15 -10.34 4.86
CA ALA A 45 11.38 -9.59 5.08
C ALA A 45 12.63 -10.40 4.69
N GLU A 46 12.60 -11.72 4.93
CA GLU A 46 13.71 -12.63 4.67
C GLU A 46 13.74 -13.17 3.24
N THR A 47 12.57 -13.53 2.67
CA THR A 47 12.51 -14.34 1.45
C THR A 47 12.26 -13.55 0.17
N VAL A 48 11.67 -12.35 0.26
CA VAL A 48 11.42 -11.51 -0.93
C VAL A 48 12.76 -11.02 -1.49
N PRO A 49 12.99 -11.11 -2.82
CA PRO A 49 14.21 -10.65 -3.45
C PRO A 49 14.23 -9.11 -3.56
N TRP A 50 14.41 -8.45 -2.42
CA TRP A 50 14.42 -7.01 -2.30
C TRP A 50 15.50 -6.37 -3.14
N ARG A 51 15.16 -5.32 -3.90
CA ARG A 51 16.06 -4.59 -4.79
C ARG A 51 16.13 -3.12 -4.41
N ALA A 52 17.34 -2.59 -4.33
CA ALA A 52 17.58 -1.16 -4.32
C ALA A 52 17.45 -0.63 -5.76
N GLU A 53 16.67 0.41 -5.94
CA GLU A 53 16.51 1.08 -7.24
C GLU A 53 17.14 2.46 -7.22
N ARG A 54 17.59 2.91 -8.39
CA ARG A 54 18.02 4.28 -8.65
C ARG A 54 17.15 4.86 -9.75
N ARG A 55 16.75 6.10 -9.59
CA ARG A 55 15.91 6.80 -10.57
C ARG A 55 16.51 8.13 -10.97
N HIS A 56 16.39 8.46 -12.25
CA HIS A 56 16.69 9.79 -12.74
C HIS A 56 15.60 10.76 -12.26
N MET A 57 16.00 11.76 -11.47
CA MET A 57 15.13 12.84 -11.00
C MET A 57 15.90 14.15 -11.04
N TYR A 58 15.35 15.16 -11.70
CA TYR A 58 15.93 16.51 -11.76
C TYR A 58 17.42 16.49 -12.17
N ASP A 59 17.74 15.90 -13.32
CA ASP A 59 19.08 15.80 -13.92
C ASP A 59 20.14 15.05 -13.12
N ARG A 60 19.74 14.31 -12.11
CA ARG A 60 20.62 13.43 -11.32
C ARG A 60 19.99 12.09 -11.04
N VAL A 61 20.83 11.08 -10.86
CA VAL A 61 20.42 9.75 -10.39
C VAL A 61 20.35 9.79 -8.87
N VAL A 62 19.20 9.47 -8.31
CA VAL A 62 18.97 9.40 -6.86
C VAL A 62 18.58 7.97 -6.47
N ASP A 63 19.02 7.56 -5.30
CA ASP A 63 18.58 6.29 -4.72
C ASP A 63 17.12 6.39 -4.29
N VAL A 64 16.33 5.36 -4.62
CA VAL A 64 14.96 5.22 -4.10
C VAL A 64 15.07 4.85 -2.62
N PRO A 65 14.59 5.69 -1.69
CA PRO A 65 14.78 5.48 -0.26
C PRO A 65 13.82 4.42 0.29
N ARG A 66 13.90 3.22 -0.20
CA ARG A 66 13.26 1.96 0.23
C ARG A 66 13.67 0.85 -0.73
N LEU A 67 13.51 -0.40 -0.33
CA LEU A 67 13.71 -1.54 -1.23
C LEU A 67 12.38 -1.94 -1.88
N LEU A 68 12.45 -2.47 -3.08
CA LEU A 68 11.29 -2.78 -3.91
C LEU A 68 11.32 -4.22 -4.41
N CYS A 69 10.12 -4.79 -4.59
CA CYS A 69 9.89 -5.99 -5.38
C CYS A 69 8.54 -5.88 -6.07
N PHE A 70 8.38 -6.49 -7.23
CA PHE A 70 7.14 -6.45 -8.00
C PHE A 70 6.79 -7.82 -8.53
N TYR A 71 5.52 -8.19 -8.40
CA TYR A 71 4.92 -9.41 -8.91
C TYR A 71 3.87 -9.04 -9.96
N GLY A 72 4.11 -9.46 -11.18
CA GLY A 72 3.25 -9.23 -12.33
C GLY A 72 1.99 -10.07 -12.31
N GLU A 73 1.15 -9.87 -13.32
CA GLU A 73 -0.04 -10.70 -13.51
C GLU A 73 0.36 -12.15 -13.81
N GLY A 74 -0.22 -13.10 -13.08
CA GLY A 74 0.07 -14.54 -13.22
C GLY A 74 1.32 -15.00 -12.46
N GLU A 75 2.14 -14.11 -11.96
CA GLU A 75 3.26 -14.50 -11.11
C GLU A 75 2.77 -14.96 -9.72
N PRO A 76 3.32 -16.07 -9.18
CA PRO A 76 2.99 -16.49 -7.83
C PRO A 76 3.48 -15.47 -6.80
N LEU A 77 2.62 -15.15 -5.84
CA LEU A 77 3.00 -14.27 -4.73
C LEU A 77 3.90 -15.03 -3.74
N PRO A 78 4.77 -14.31 -3.00
CA PRO A 78 5.80 -14.92 -2.17
C PRO A 78 5.28 -15.62 -0.92
N ASP A 79 4.00 -15.46 -0.63
CA ASP A 79 3.32 -16.07 0.53
C ASP A 79 1.86 -16.40 0.19
N PRO A 80 1.33 -17.58 0.53
CA PRO A 80 -0.06 -17.95 0.28
C PRO A 80 -1.07 -17.02 0.96
N VAL A 81 -0.72 -16.39 2.09
CA VAL A 81 -1.56 -15.39 2.76
C VAL A 81 -1.80 -14.19 1.83
N LEU A 82 -0.80 -13.73 1.08
CA LEU A 82 -0.98 -12.64 0.11
C LEU A 82 -1.92 -13.01 -1.03
N THR A 83 -1.96 -14.29 -1.40
CA THR A 83 -2.94 -14.81 -2.37
C THR A 83 -4.35 -14.77 -1.78
N ALA A 84 -4.52 -15.19 -0.53
CA ALA A 84 -5.80 -15.09 0.18
C ALA A 84 -6.25 -13.62 0.35
N VAL A 85 -5.33 -12.72 0.70
CA VAL A 85 -5.55 -11.27 0.75
C VAL A 85 -6.09 -10.75 -0.58
N ARG A 86 -5.43 -11.08 -1.70
CA ARG A 86 -5.88 -10.64 -3.03
C ARG A 86 -7.26 -11.20 -3.40
N HIS A 87 -7.56 -12.45 -3.04
CA HIS A 87 -8.89 -13.03 -3.25
C HIS A 87 -9.96 -12.31 -2.43
N ALA A 88 -9.71 -12.02 -1.15
CA ALA A 88 -10.64 -11.28 -0.30
C ALA A 88 -10.90 -9.85 -0.80
N LEU A 89 -9.86 -9.17 -1.26
CA LEU A 89 -9.97 -7.85 -1.89
C LEU A 89 -10.81 -7.91 -3.17
N ASN A 90 -10.60 -8.92 -4.02
CA ASN A 90 -11.36 -9.09 -5.26
C ASN A 90 -12.84 -9.42 -4.98
N ALA A 91 -13.11 -10.23 -3.96
CA ALA A 91 -14.47 -10.55 -3.56
C ALA A 91 -15.23 -9.31 -3.04
N HIS A 92 -14.54 -8.43 -2.31
CA HIS A 92 -15.17 -7.24 -1.70
C HIS A 92 -15.26 -6.06 -2.68
N TYR A 93 -14.16 -5.73 -3.37
CA TYR A 93 -14.05 -4.53 -4.20
C TYR A 93 -14.29 -4.78 -5.69
N GLY A 94 -14.31 -6.02 -6.14
CA GLY A 94 -14.35 -6.34 -7.57
C GLY A 94 -15.56 -5.77 -8.30
N ALA A 95 -16.73 -5.74 -7.65
CA ALA A 95 -17.95 -5.17 -8.25
C ALA A 95 -17.85 -3.63 -8.41
N GLU A 96 -17.31 -2.92 -7.39
CA GLU A 96 -17.15 -1.47 -7.43
C GLU A 96 -16.00 -1.06 -8.38
N LEU A 97 -14.90 -1.82 -8.38
CA LEU A 97 -13.75 -1.58 -9.25
C LEU A 97 -14.04 -1.94 -10.72
N GLY A 98 -14.94 -2.91 -10.96
CA GLY A 98 -15.25 -3.44 -12.29
C GLY A 98 -14.22 -4.43 -12.85
N GLU A 99 -13.16 -4.69 -12.11
CA GLU A 99 -12.07 -5.61 -12.49
C GLU A 99 -11.32 -6.12 -11.24
N PRO A 100 -10.58 -7.23 -11.33
CA PRO A 100 -9.82 -7.72 -10.19
C PRO A 100 -8.47 -7.00 -10.02
N PHE A 101 -7.97 -6.98 -8.78
CA PHE A 101 -6.55 -6.75 -8.49
C PHE A 101 -5.71 -7.90 -9.05
N ARG A 102 -4.69 -7.59 -9.83
CA ARG A 102 -3.91 -8.59 -10.56
C ARG A 102 -2.42 -8.60 -10.24
N THR A 103 -1.88 -7.47 -9.82
CA THR A 103 -0.44 -7.30 -9.56
C THR A 103 -0.21 -6.92 -8.10
N ALA A 104 1.01 -7.15 -7.62
CA ALA A 104 1.42 -6.72 -6.30
C ALA A 104 2.80 -6.05 -6.33
N GLY A 105 2.87 -4.81 -5.87
CA GLY A 105 4.13 -4.13 -5.57
C GLY A 105 4.44 -4.23 -4.09
N LEU A 106 5.67 -4.54 -3.73
CA LEU A 106 6.12 -4.60 -2.35
C LEU A 106 7.20 -3.54 -2.10
N CYS A 107 7.06 -2.82 -1.00
CA CYS A 107 8.06 -1.85 -0.55
C CYS A 107 8.50 -2.19 0.87
N LEU A 108 9.81 -2.35 1.07
CA LEU A 108 10.41 -2.47 2.40
C LEU A 108 11.04 -1.14 2.80
N TYR A 109 10.48 -0.51 3.83
CA TYR A 109 11.04 0.62 4.55
C TYR A 109 11.85 0.06 5.71
N ARG A 110 13.17 0.21 5.66
CA ARG A 110 14.10 -0.40 6.62
C ARG A 110 14.06 0.29 7.99
N ASP A 111 13.85 1.60 7.95
CA ASP A 111 13.78 2.47 9.13
C ASP A 111 13.08 3.81 8.83
N GLY A 112 13.16 4.76 9.74
CA GLY A 112 12.54 6.08 9.60
C GLY A 112 13.13 6.96 8.48
N ARG A 113 14.30 6.64 7.94
CA ARG A 113 14.93 7.39 6.83
C ARG A 113 14.35 7.00 5.48
N ASP A 114 13.79 5.79 5.38
CA ASP A 114 13.11 5.34 4.18
C ASP A 114 11.74 6.02 4.04
N SER A 115 11.38 6.35 2.81
CA SER A 115 10.22 7.18 2.50
C SER A 115 9.73 6.98 1.07
N VAL A 116 8.55 7.51 0.78
CA VAL A 116 8.11 7.80 -0.58
C VAL A 116 7.61 9.24 -0.64
N ALA A 117 8.12 9.98 -1.62
CA ALA A 117 7.71 11.37 -1.87
C ALA A 117 6.25 11.42 -2.38
N TRP A 118 5.68 12.62 -2.39
CA TRP A 118 4.35 12.87 -2.94
C TRP A 118 4.21 12.37 -4.37
N HIS A 119 3.27 11.47 -4.62
CA HIS A 119 2.97 10.90 -5.94
C HIS A 119 1.54 10.34 -5.97
N GLY A 120 1.03 10.07 -7.17
CA GLY A 120 -0.11 9.21 -7.42
C GLY A 120 0.32 8.08 -8.34
N ASP A 121 -0.35 6.94 -8.31
CA ASP A 121 -0.12 5.82 -9.21
C ASP A 121 -0.70 6.15 -10.60
N ARG A 122 -0.01 7.04 -11.29
CA ARG A 122 -0.44 7.67 -12.54
C ARG A 122 0.31 7.19 -13.77
N ILE A 123 1.06 6.12 -13.66
CA ILE A 123 1.68 5.47 -14.80
C ILE A 123 0.65 4.47 -15.35
N GLY A 124 0.33 4.61 -16.65
CA GLY A 124 -0.70 3.80 -17.30
C GLY A 124 -2.12 4.33 -17.07
N ARG A 125 -3.07 3.43 -16.83
CA ARG A 125 -4.51 3.72 -16.74
C ARG A 125 -4.87 4.65 -15.57
N GLY A 126 -4.20 4.54 -14.45
CA GLY A 126 -4.46 5.35 -13.27
C GLY A 126 -4.30 6.87 -13.48
N ALA A 127 -3.71 7.30 -14.60
CA ALA A 127 -3.64 8.69 -14.99
C ALA A 127 -4.96 9.25 -15.56
N ARG A 128 -5.85 8.38 -16.06
CA ARG A 128 -7.03 8.78 -16.86
C ARG A 128 -8.33 8.19 -16.34
N GLU A 129 -8.27 7.05 -15.66
CA GLU A 129 -9.43 6.29 -15.21
C GLU A 129 -9.48 6.27 -13.68
N ASP A 130 -10.67 6.17 -13.13
CA ASP A 130 -10.87 5.87 -11.71
C ASP A 130 -10.39 4.43 -11.48
N THR A 131 -9.69 4.25 -10.38
CA THR A 131 -9.10 2.95 -10.06
C THR A 131 -8.94 2.78 -8.55
N MET A 132 -8.52 1.60 -8.13
CA MET A 132 -8.22 1.33 -6.73
C MET A 132 -6.78 0.84 -6.56
N VAL A 133 -6.17 1.25 -5.45
CA VAL A 133 -4.91 0.69 -4.94
C VAL A 133 -5.15 0.27 -3.51
N ALA A 134 -5.04 -1.03 -3.24
CA ALA A 134 -5.20 -1.58 -1.90
C ALA A 134 -3.83 -1.85 -1.27
N ILE A 135 -3.62 -1.40 -0.05
CA ILE A 135 -2.35 -1.47 0.68
C ILE A 135 -2.55 -2.30 1.94
N LEU A 136 -1.91 -3.46 2.03
CA LEU A 136 -1.69 -4.17 3.28
C LEU A 136 -0.38 -3.68 3.90
N SER A 137 -0.43 -3.24 5.15
CA SER A 137 0.73 -2.76 5.90
C SER A 137 1.17 -3.75 6.96
N LEU A 138 2.46 -4.05 7.01
CA LEU A 138 3.05 -5.00 7.95
C LEU A 138 4.26 -4.37 8.64
N GLY A 139 4.45 -4.65 9.92
CA GLY A 139 5.56 -4.13 10.71
C GLY A 139 5.27 -2.78 11.38
N THR A 140 6.28 -1.93 11.52
CA THR A 140 6.17 -0.69 12.30
C THR A 140 5.16 0.29 11.70
N PRO A 141 4.26 0.88 12.49
CA PRO A 141 3.33 1.90 12.00
C PRO A 141 4.05 3.10 11.38
N ARG A 142 3.50 3.60 10.29
CA ARG A 142 3.99 4.80 9.61
C ARG A 142 2.84 5.72 9.21
N ALA A 143 3.12 6.99 9.26
CA ALA A 143 2.21 7.97 8.68
C ALA A 143 2.05 7.74 7.18
N PHE A 144 0.81 7.73 6.72
CA PHE A 144 0.42 7.77 5.32
C PHE A 144 -0.33 9.08 5.08
N LEU A 145 0.25 9.92 4.24
CA LEU A 145 -0.26 11.26 3.98
C LEU A 145 -0.97 11.31 2.65
N LEU A 146 -2.10 12.00 2.59
CA LEU A 146 -2.87 12.28 1.38
C LEU A 146 -3.14 13.78 1.27
N ARG A 147 -3.04 14.33 0.05
CA ARG A 147 -3.43 15.71 -0.24
C ARG A 147 -4.05 15.82 -1.64
N PRO A 148 -4.91 16.82 -1.88
CA PRO A 148 -5.29 17.17 -3.23
C PRO A 148 -4.04 17.47 -4.07
N ARG A 149 -4.04 17.06 -5.32
CA ARG A 149 -2.93 17.32 -6.24
C ARG A 149 -2.75 18.82 -6.42
N GLY A 150 -1.49 19.28 -6.33
CA GLY A 150 -1.18 20.70 -6.32
C GLY A 150 -1.58 21.41 -5.03
N GLY A 151 -2.05 20.68 -4.02
CA GLY A 151 -2.40 21.25 -2.72
C GLY A 151 -1.19 21.81 -1.98
N GLY A 152 -1.38 22.95 -1.34
CA GLY A 152 -0.35 23.64 -0.54
C GLY A 152 -0.07 22.95 0.82
N ARG A 153 0.84 23.54 1.57
CA ARG A 153 1.10 23.15 2.97
C ARG A 153 -0.20 23.28 3.79
N GLY A 154 -0.51 22.27 4.57
CA GLY A 154 -1.70 22.24 5.44
C GLY A 154 -2.94 21.59 4.83
N SER A 155 -2.94 21.22 3.54
CA SER A 155 -4.06 20.51 2.92
C SER A 155 -3.98 18.99 3.04
N SER A 156 -3.00 18.44 3.75
CA SER A 156 -2.78 17.00 3.84
C SER A 156 -3.59 16.37 5.00
N LEU A 157 -4.22 15.26 4.68
CA LEU A 157 -4.78 14.32 5.64
C LEU A 157 -3.68 13.35 6.08
N ARG A 158 -3.74 12.93 7.34
CA ARG A 158 -2.80 11.97 7.93
C ARG A 158 -3.55 10.74 8.41
N PHE A 159 -3.13 9.60 7.95
CA PHE A 159 -3.56 8.29 8.44
C PHE A 159 -2.35 7.61 9.08
N GLU A 160 -2.54 6.96 10.21
CA GLU A 160 -1.55 6.05 10.77
C GLU A 160 -1.89 4.66 10.27
N VAL A 161 -0.94 3.98 9.63
CA VAL A 161 -1.15 2.64 9.05
C VAL A 161 -0.17 1.69 9.71
N GLY A 162 -0.70 0.78 10.51
CA GLY A 162 0.03 -0.12 11.38
C GLY A 162 0.15 -1.56 10.85
N HIS A 163 0.46 -2.46 11.78
CA HIS A 163 0.67 -3.88 11.51
C HIS A 163 -0.64 -4.61 11.25
N GLY A 164 -0.78 -5.24 10.09
CA GLY A 164 -2.00 -5.93 9.68
C GLY A 164 -3.12 -5.02 9.16
N ASP A 165 -2.88 -3.71 9.01
CA ASP A 165 -3.88 -2.76 8.54
C ASP A 165 -4.05 -2.80 7.03
N LEU A 166 -5.31 -2.61 6.60
CA LEU A 166 -5.67 -2.35 5.21
C LEU A 166 -6.02 -0.87 5.02
N LEU A 167 -5.47 -0.29 3.96
CA LEU A 167 -5.86 1.01 3.42
C LEU A 167 -6.15 0.84 1.93
N VAL A 168 -7.30 1.31 1.46
CA VAL A 168 -7.64 1.30 0.03
C VAL A 168 -7.93 2.71 -0.44
N MET A 169 -7.25 3.15 -1.48
CA MET A 169 -7.54 4.39 -2.19
C MET A 169 -8.37 4.09 -3.43
N GLY A 170 -9.49 4.77 -3.60
CA GLY A 170 -10.39 4.49 -4.72
C GLY A 170 -11.02 5.72 -5.36
N GLY A 171 -11.86 5.48 -6.36
CA GLY A 171 -12.44 6.52 -7.19
C GLY A 171 -11.36 7.31 -7.94
N SER A 172 -11.48 8.62 -7.98
CA SER A 172 -10.53 9.50 -8.65
C SER A 172 -9.19 9.68 -7.91
N CYS A 173 -8.95 8.97 -6.78
CA CYS A 173 -7.84 9.23 -5.87
C CYS A 173 -6.48 9.29 -6.57
N GLN A 174 -6.18 8.34 -7.48
CA GLN A 174 -4.90 8.31 -8.18
C GLN A 174 -4.71 9.46 -9.17
N ARG A 175 -5.80 10.05 -9.68
CA ARG A 175 -5.77 11.16 -10.63
C ARG A 175 -5.72 12.53 -9.95
N THR A 176 -6.47 12.68 -8.88
CA THR A 176 -6.77 13.98 -8.26
C THR A 176 -6.09 14.21 -6.92
N TRP A 177 -5.53 13.16 -6.32
CA TRP A 177 -4.81 13.20 -5.05
C TRP A 177 -3.39 12.67 -5.20
N GLU A 178 -2.55 13.04 -4.25
CA GLU A 178 -1.19 12.52 -4.08
C GLU A 178 -1.05 11.94 -2.68
N HIS A 179 -0.21 10.91 -2.57
CA HIS A 179 0.09 10.29 -1.28
C HIS A 179 1.60 10.19 -1.04
N ALA A 180 1.98 10.10 0.23
CA ALA A 180 3.37 10.02 0.65
C ALA A 180 3.51 9.23 1.96
N VAL A 181 4.68 8.60 2.14
CA VAL A 181 5.15 8.12 3.43
C VAL A 181 6.37 8.96 3.80
N PRO A 182 6.25 9.93 4.72
CA PRO A 182 7.33 10.84 5.03
C PRO A 182 8.46 10.15 5.81
N LYS A 183 9.67 10.71 5.74
CA LYS A 183 10.72 10.37 6.70
C LYS A 183 10.27 10.72 8.12
N THR A 184 10.77 9.98 9.09
CA THR A 184 10.55 10.28 10.51
C THR A 184 11.86 10.22 11.27
N ALA A 185 12.05 11.18 12.19
CA ALA A 185 13.18 11.17 13.12
C ALA A 185 12.94 10.26 14.33
N GLN A 186 11.69 9.84 14.55
CA GLN A 186 11.38 8.86 15.58
C GLN A 186 12.00 7.50 15.21
N ALA A 187 12.48 6.77 16.22
CA ALA A 187 12.94 5.42 16.02
C ALA A 187 11.79 4.58 15.41
N ALA A 188 12.00 4.11 14.21
CA ALA A 188 11.05 3.31 13.49
C ALA A 188 11.73 2.03 13.02
N GLY A 189 11.16 0.91 13.38
CA GLY A 189 11.57 -0.39 12.86
C GLY A 189 11.16 -0.58 11.40
N PRO A 190 11.42 -1.75 10.82
CA PRO A 190 11.09 -2.03 9.44
C PRO A 190 9.58 -2.14 9.23
N ARG A 191 9.15 -1.77 8.02
CA ARG A 191 7.77 -1.88 7.54
C ARG A 191 7.74 -2.41 6.12
N ILE A 192 6.84 -3.33 5.84
CA ILE A 192 6.51 -3.76 4.48
C ILE A 192 5.14 -3.21 4.12
N SER A 193 5.04 -2.67 2.91
CA SER A 193 3.80 -2.25 2.30
C SER A 193 3.57 -3.11 1.06
N VAL A 194 2.45 -3.83 1.00
CA VAL A 194 2.05 -4.64 -0.15
C VAL A 194 0.92 -3.92 -0.86
N GLN A 195 1.16 -3.47 -2.11
CA GLN A 195 0.20 -2.70 -2.89
C GLN A 195 -0.40 -3.58 -3.99
N PHE A 196 -1.68 -3.90 -3.87
CA PHE A 196 -2.42 -4.60 -4.91
C PHE A 196 -3.04 -3.60 -5.89
N ARG A 197 -2.90 -3.87 -7.19
CA ARG A 197 -3.37 -3.02 -8.27
C ARG A 197 -4.07 -3.82 -9.36
N PRO A 198 -5.05 -3.25 -10.08
CA PRO A 198 -5.56 -3.81 -11.32
C PRO A 198 -4.52 -3.74 -12.43
N ARG A 199 -4.82 -4.34 -13.57
CA ARG A 199 -3.94 -4.34 -14.74
C ARG A 199 -3.65 -2.92 -15.23
N GLY A 200 -2.39 -2.62 -15.53
CA GLY A 200 -1.98 -1.36 -16.15
C GLY A 200 -2.01 -0.14 -15.23
N VAL A 201 -2.10 -0.33 -13.92
CA VAL A 201 -1.97 0.72 -12.89
C VAL A 201 -0.62 0.60 -12.21
N ARG A 202 0.18 1.69 -12.22
CA ARG A 202 1.52 1.75 -11.61
C ARG A 202 1.79 3.14 -11.04
#